data_1e2fec105b409774a864f67ec6526885
#
_entry.id   1e2fec105b409774a864f67ec6526885
#
_cell.length_a   1.000
_cell.length_b   1.000
_cell.length_c   1.000
_cell.angle_alpha   90.00
_cell.angle_beta   90.00
_cell.angle_gamma   90.00
#
_symmetry.space_group_name_H-M   'P 1'
#
loop_
_entity.id
_entity.type
_entity.pdbx_description
1 polymer ?
#
loop_
_entity_poly.entity_id
_entity_poly.type
_entity_poly.pdbx_seq_one_letter_code
_entity_poly.pdbx_strand_id
1 'polypeptide(L)'
;MKALASDMRVAINLDGFPEVTFTLKSHPRAEIDDLREVLDNGKDLSVKVKQHRKNRSLDANAMLWAVINEIANVLRTSKEEVYLDMLKKYGQSSVVSIVDEAVETFLKSVKYAEIIGEGTLNDKEFTHIKVFMGSSNYNSREMSILIDGTLSEAKELGIEVMSLQDVVLLKEEWK
;
A
#
# COMPACT_ATOMS: atom_id res chain seq x y z
N MET A 1 6.75 8.61 -19.73
CA MET A 1 7.97 8.10 -19.07
C MET A 1 7.73 7.85 -17.58
N LYS A 2 8.27 6.77 -17.03
CA LYS A 2 8.33 6.48 -15.60
C LYS A 2 9.75 6.03 -15.26
N ALA A 3 10.44 6.78 -14.39
CA ALA A 3 11.83 6.49 -14.04
C ALA A 3 12.08 6.68 -12.53
N LEU A 4 13.11 6.02 -12.01
CA LEU A 4 13.59 6.20 -10.64
C LEU A 4 14.75 7.18 -10.63
N ALA A 5 14.70 8.15 -9.70
CA ALA A 5 15.79 9.06 -9.46
C ALA A 5 16.67 8.57 -8.30
N SER A 6 17.98 8.76 -8.44
CA SER A 6 18.97 8.52 -7.37
C SER A 6 19.38 9.79 -6.66
N ASP A 7 19.22 10.94 -7.31
CA ASP A 7 19.58 12.25 -6.78
C ASP A 7 18.63 13.33 -7.31
N MET A 8 18.49 14.41 -6.55
CA MET A 8 17.69 15.58 -6.91
C MET A 8 18.44 16.85 -6.50
N ARG A 9 18.56 17.79 -7.42
CA ARG A 9 19.11 19.13 -7.17
C ARG A 9 18.04 20.16 -7.44
N VAL A 10 18.04 21.20 -6.63
CA VAL A 10 17.16 22.36 -6.78
C VAL A 10 18.02 23.59 -6.91
N ALA A 11 17.76 24.39 -7.93
CA ALA A 11 18.40 25.69 -8.16
C ALA A 11 17.31 26.73 -8.48
N ILE A 12 17.67 27.99 -8.51
CA ILE A 12 16.83 29.06 -9.05
C ILE A 12 17.50 29.52 -10.33
N ASN A 13 16.77 29.54 -11.45
CA ASN A 13 17.30 30.01 -12.72
C ASN A 13 17.44 31.56 -12.74
N LEU A 14 18.02 32.10 -13.81
CA LEU A 14 18.23 33.53 -13.95
C LEU A 14 16.93 34.36 -13.98
N ASP A 15 15.83 33.77 -14.33
CA ASP A 15 14.50 34.39 -14.38
C ASP A 15 13.75 34.27 -13.02
N GLY A 16 14.40 33.70 -11.98
CA GLY A 16 13.82 33.57 -10.64
C GLY A 16 12.92 32.35 -10.45
N PHE A 17 12.82 31.43 -11.43
CA PHE A 17 12.01 30.21 -11.31
C PHE A 17 12.81 29.05 -10.71
N PRO A 18 12.16 28.16 -9.92
CA PRO A 18 12.80 26.96 -9.43
C PRO A 18 13.08 25.97 -10.57
N GLU A 19 14.33 25.52 -10.64
CA GLU A 19 14.80 24.49 -11.54
C GLU A 19 15.07 23.20 -10.73
N VAL A 20 14.49 22.09 -11.15
CA VAL A 20 14.65 20.81 -10.47
C VAL A 20 15.26 19.80 -11.43
N THR A 21 16.44 19.29 -11.09
CA THR A 21 17.18 18.30 -11.86
C THR A 21 17.17 16.96 -11.15
N PHE A 22 16.85 15.88 -11.85
CA PHE A 22 16.88 14.52 -11.35
C PHE A 22 17.96 13.71 -12.04
N THR A 23 18.79 12.99 -11.27
CA THR A 23 19.67 11.96 -11.80
C THR A 23 18.92 10.64 -11.82
N LEU A 24 18.69 10.05 -13.00
CA LEU A 24 17.92 8.82 -13.17
C LEU A 24 18.81 7.59 -12.99
N LYS A 25 18.25 6.52 -12.43
CA LYS A 25 18.92 5.20 -12.27
C LYS A 25 18.96 4.38 -13.55
N SER A 26 18.19 4.74 -14.57
CA SER A 26 18.11 4.05 -15.87
C SER A 26 18.32 5.04 -17.01
N HIS A 27 18.57 4.55 -18.20
CA HIS A 27 18.78 5.36 -19.40
C HIS A 27 17.57 5.31 -20.36
N PRO A 28 16.43 5.94 -20.03
CA PRO A 28 15.27 5.99 -20.92
C PRO A 28 15.45 7.05 -22.00
N ARG A 29 16.54 6.94 -22.79
CA ARG A 29 16.97 8.01 -23.71
C ARG A 29 15.93 8.32 -24.77
N ALA A 30 15.35 7.29 -25.39
CA ALA A 30 14.31 7.47 -26.40
C ALA A 30 13.06 8.19 -25.83
N GLU A 31 12.60 7.77 -24.63
CA GLU A 31 11.45 8.42 -23.98
C GLU A 31 11.76 9.89 -23.58
N ILE A 32 13.02 10.21 -23.26
CA ILE A 32 13.44 11.59 -22.95
C ILE A 32 13.45 12.42 -24.23
N ASP A 33 13.95 11.87 -25.33
CA ASP A 33 14.00 12.56 -26.63
C ASP A 33 12.55 12.84 -27.13
N ASP A 34 11.62 11.90 -26.99
CA ASP A 34 10.20 12.08 -27.28
C ASP A 34 9.57 13.22 -26.44
N LEU A 35 9.89 13.29 -25.14
CA LEU A 35 9.41 14.35 -24.26
C LEU A 35 9.99 15.72 -24.63
N ARG A 36 11.24 15.75 -25.09
CA ARG A 36 11.90 16.97 -25.56
C ARG A 36 11.22 17.50 -26.82
N GLU A 37 10.88 16.64 -27.75
CA GLU A 37 10.13 17.02 -28.96
C GLU A 37 8.76 17.64 -28.61
N VAL A 38 8.08 17.13 -27.56
CA VAL A 38 6.82 17.71 -27.08
C VAL A 38 7.01 19.14 -26.59
N LEU A 39 8.09 19.43 -25.83
CA LEU A 39 8.42 20.77 -25.37
C LEU A 39 8.83 21.70 -26.52
N ASP A 40 9.64 21.21 -27.47
CA ASP A 40 10.09 21.96 -28.65
C ASP A 40 8.89 22.35 -29.55
N ASN A 41 7.82 21.57 -29.52
CA ASN A 41 6.53 21.86 -30.17
C ASN A 41 5.63 22.80 -29.35
N GLY A 42 6.13 23.42 -28.28
CA GLY A 42 5.41 24.40 -27.47
C GLY A 42 4.31 23.83 -26.58
N LYS A 43 4.37 22.53 -26.24
CA LYS A 43 3.42 21.87 -25.33
C LYS A 43 4.03 21.70 -23.95
N ASP A 44 3.22 21.88 -22.91
CA ASP A 44 3.64 21.71 -21.53
C ASP A 44 3.70 20.20 -21.13
N LEU A 45 4.63 19.88 -20.23
CA LEU A 45 4.73 18.57 -19.61
C LEU A 45 4.24 18.64 -18.16
N SER A 46 3.42 17.66 -17.78
CA SER A 46 3.07 17.45 -16.37
C SER A 46 4.07 16.50 -15.72
N VAL A 47 4.76 16.95 -14.66
CA VAL A 47 5.73 16.15 -13.92
C VAL A 47 5.17 15.79 -12.55
N LYS A 48 5.08 14.48 -12.25
CA LYS A 48 4.64 13.98 -10.95
C LYS A 48 5.79 13.25 -10.26
N VAL A 49 6.26 13.80 -9.15
CA VAL A 49 7.29 13.19 -8.31
C VAL A 49 6.65 12.63 -7.05
N LYS A 50 6.98 11.38 -6.71
CA LYS A 50 6.55 10.74 -5.47
C LYS A 50 7.64 9.87 -4.91
N GLN A 51 7.64 9.66 -3.60
CA GLN A 51 8.56 8.71 -2.98
C GLN A 51 8.38 7.32 -3.62
N HIS A 52 9.49 6.74 -4.10
CA HIS A 52 9.46 5.36 -4.55
C HIS A 52 9.39 4.45 -3.32
N ARG A 53 8.33 3.68 -3.24
CA ARG A 53 8.22 2.56 -2.29
C ARG A 53 8.45 1.28 -3.08
N LYS A 54 9.36 0.43 -2.60
CA LYS A 54 9.55 -0.89 -3.17
C LYS A 54 8.22 -1.64 -3.04
N ASN A 55 7.58 -1.93 -4.16
CA ASN A 55 6.34 -2.69 -4.14
C ASN A 55 6.65 -4.10 -3.63
N ARG A 56 5.68 -4.70 -2.92
CA ARG A 56 5.71 -6.13 -2.60
C ARG A 56 5.91 -6.94 -3.88
N SER A 57 6.57 -8.10 -3.79
CA SER A 57 6.67 -9.01 -4.92
C SER A 57 5.29 -9.58 -5.26
N LEU A 58 5.08 -9.96 -6.52
CA LEU A 58 3.88 -10.70 -6.94
C LEU A 58 3.77 -12.02 -6.18
N ASP A 59 4.91 -12.63 -5.87
CA ASP A 59 5.00 -13.88 -5.12
C ASP A 59 4.52 -13.73 -3.68
N ALA A 60 4.87 -12.64 -3.00
CA ALA A 60 4.36 -12.32 -1.67
C ALA A 60 2.83 -12.21 -1.64
N ASN A 61 2.26 -11.60 -2.67
CA ASN A 61 0.80 -11.50 -2.77
C ASN A 61 0.17 -12.86 -3.06
N ALA A 62 0.73 -13.63 -3.99
CA ALA A 62 0.25 -14.97 -4.31
C ALA A 62 0.31 -15.89 -3.09
N MET A 63 1.41 -15.84 -2.34
CA MET A 63 1.58 -16.59 -1.10
C MET A 63 0.52 -16.22 -0.05
N LEU A 64 0.29 -14.94 0.21
CA LEU A 64 -0.74 -14.50 1.15
C LEU A 64 -2.11 -15.10 0.79
N TRP A 65 -2.50 -14.98 -0.48
CA TRP A 65 -3.80 -15.49 -0.94
C TRP A 65 -3.90 -17.02 -0.94
N ALA A 66 -2.77 -17.73 -1.16
CA ALA A 66 -2.74 -19.18 -1.02
C ALA A 66 -3.01 -19.61 0.42
N VAL A 67 -2.34 -19.01 1.40
CA VAL A 67 -2.55 -19.31 2.83
C VAL A 67 -3.97 -18.94 3.28
N ILE A 68 -4.48 -17.78 2.88
CA ILE A 68 -5.85 -17.35 3.17
C ILE A 68 -6.87 -18.36 2.60
N ASN A 69 -6.62 -18.90 1.40
CA ASN A 69 -7.49 -19.90 0.80
C ASN A 69 -7.54 -21.18 1.65
N GLU A 70 -6.40 -21.67 2.12
CA GLU A 70 -6.34 -22.86 2.97
C GLU A 70 -7.06 -22.63 4.31
N ILE A 71 -6.87 -21.49 4.95
CA ILE A 71 -7.59 -21.10 6.18
C ILE A 71 -9.10 -21.05 5.91
N ALA A 72 -9.53 -20.42 4.82
CA ALA A 72 -10.95 -20.31 4.45
C ALA A 72 -11.59 -21.69 4.24
N ASN A 73 -10.88 -22.61 3.59
CA ASN A 73 -11.31 -23.99 3.39
C ASN A 73 -11.53 -24.74 4.71
N VAL A 74 -10.58 -24.63 5.65
CA VAL A 74 -10.64 -25.28 6.96
C VAL A 74 -11.77 -24.70 7.81
N LEU A 75 -11.89 -23.37 7.83
CA LEU A 75 -12.94 -22.68 8.60
C LEU A 75 -14.31 -22.69 7.93
N ARG A 76 -14.41 -23.14 6.69
CA ARG A 76 -15.63 -23.13 5.87
C ARG A 76 -16.25 -21.74 5.75
N THR A 77 -15.42 -20.76 5.51
CA THR A 77 -15.78 -19.34 5.36
C THR A 77 -15.26 -18.77 4.03
N SER A 78 -15.54 -17.51 3.75
CA SER A 78 -15.04 -16.85 2.55
C SER A 78 -13.59 -16.36 2.72
N LYS A 79 -12.84 -16.28 1.61
CA LYS A 79 -11.48 -15.71 1.61
C LYS A 79 -11.47 -14.25 2.05
N GLU A 80 -12.54 -13.54 1.71
CA GLU A 80 -12.73 -12.13 2.07
C GLU A 80 -12.86 -11.94 3.58
N GLU A 81 -13.59 -12.81 4.25
CA GLU A 81 -13.73 -12.81 5.71
C GLU A 81 -12.40 -13.11 6.39
N VAL A 82 -11.70 -14.17 5.97
CA VAL A 82 -10.35 -14.48 6.49
C VAL A 82 -9.38 -13.34 6.24
N TYR A 83 -9.41 -12.75 5.04
CA TYR A 83 -8.55 -11.62 4.71
C TYR A 83 -8.82 -10.41 5.61
N LEU A 84 -10.09 -10.11 5.86
CA LEU A 84 -10.47 -9.02 6.78
C LEU A 84 -9.98 -9.30 8.21
N ASP A 85 -10.11 -10.52 8.70
CA ASP A 85 -9.61 -10.91 10.01
C ASP A 85 -8.09 -10.75 10.11
N MET A 86 -7.36 -11.16 9.06
CA MET A 86 -5.90 -10.96 9.00
C MET A 86 -5.53 -9.48 8.96
N LEU A 87 -6.29 -8.65 8.22
CA LEU A 87 -6.08 -7.20 8.22
C LEU A 87 -6.34 -6.59 9.61
N LYS A 88 -7.38 -7.05 10.32
CA LYS A 88 -7.69 -6.58 11.68
C LYS A 88 -6.59 -6.90 12.67
N LYS A 89 -6.01 -8.10 12.60
CA LYS A 89 -4.98 -8.60 13.52
C LYS A 89 -3.58 -8.07 13.18
N TYR A 90 -3.20 -8.09 11.93
CA TYR A 90 -1.81 -7.91 11.48
C TYR A 90 -1.62 -6.79 10.46
N GLY A 91 -2.72 -6.23 9.95
CA GLY A 91 -2.69 -5.20 8.91
C GLY A 91 -2.43 -3.79 9.44
N GLN A 92 -2.23 -2.88 8.52
CA GLN A 92 -2.12 -1.45 8.81
C GLN A 92 -3.50 -0.84 8.96
N SER A 93 -3.66 0.00 9.97
CA SER A 93 -4.92 0.71 10.21
C SER A 93 -4.67 2.14 10.66
N SER A 94 -5.67 2.98 10.49
CA SER A 94 -5.71 4.34 11.05
C SER A 94 -7.06 4.60 11.69
N VAL A 95 -7.09 5.47 12.67
CA VAL A 95 -8.33 5.91 13.31
C VAL A 95 -8.66 7.31 12.79
N VAL A 96 -9.90 7.49 12.39
CA VAL A 96 -10.46 8.78 11.98
C VAL A 96 -11.68 9.09 12.83
N SER A 97 -11.91 10.37 13.12
CA SER A 97 -13.11 10.85 13.82
C SER A 97 -13.95 11.61 12.81
N ILE A 98 -15.16 11.13 12.57
CA ILE A 98 -16.08 11.68 11.58
C ILE A 98 -17.30 12.24 12.30
N VAL A 99 -17.78 13.43 11.92
CA VAL A 99 -19.04 13.93 12.43
C VAL A 99 -20.19 12.99 12.06
N ASP A 100 -21.12 12.75 12.96
CA ASP A 100 -22.12 11.70 12.83
C ASP A 100 -22.92 11.78 11.52
N GLU A 101 -23.24 12.99 11.08
CA GLU A 101 -23.98 13.25 9.83
C GLU A 101 -23.24 12.72 8.57
N ALA A 102 -21.90 12.58 8.62
CA ALA A 102 -21.08 12.14 7.50
C ALA A 102 -20.65 10.66 7.58
N VAL A 103 -20.94 9.97 8.69
CA VAL A 103 -20.50 8.59 8.96
C VAL A 103 -20.97 7.62 7.87
N GLU A 104 -22.25 7.65 7.51
CA GLU A 104 -22.81 6.74 6.51
C GLU A 104 -22.13 6.93 5.14
N THR A 105 -21.91 8.19 4.74
CA THR A 105 -21.23 8.50 3.48
C THR A 105 -19.78 8.05 3.51
N PHE A 106 -19.09 8.25 4.63
CA PHE A 106 -17.72 7.80 4.80
C PHE A 106 -17.60 6.27 4.74
N LEU A 107 -18.45 5.52 5.46
CA LEU A 107 -18.44 4.06 5.46
C LEU A 107 -18.69 3.47 4.07
N LYS A 108 -19.49 4.12 3.23
CA LYS A 108 -19.69 3.72 1.83
C LYS A 108 -18.44 3.94 0.95
N SER A 109 -17.54 4.84 1.36
CA SER A 109 -16.31 5.16 0.62
C SER A 109 -15.12 4.28 0.96
N VAL A 110 -15.15 3.55 2.09
CA VAL A 110 -14.08 2.68 2.56
C VAL A 110 -14.50 1.22 2.53
N LYS A 111 -13.57 0.35 2.11
CA LYS A 111 -13.88 -1.08 1.96
C LYS A 111 -13.88 -1.85 3.28
N TYR A 112 -12.98 -1.46 4.20
CA TYR A 112 -12.78 -2.15 5.46
C TYR A 112 -12.71 -1.13 6.59
N ALA A 113 -13.74 -1.10 7.43
CA ALA A 113 -13.82 -0.17 8.55
C ALA A 113 -14.61 -0.79 9.71
N GLU A 114 -14.37 -0.29 10.92
CA GLU A 114 -15.05 -0.69 12.15
C GLU A 114 -15.26 0.53 13.03
N ILE A 115 -16.47 0.71 13.53
CA ILE A 115 -16.75 1.76 14.53
C ILE A 115 -16.18 1.29 15.86
N ILE A 116 -15.32 2.10 16.45
CA ILE A 116 -14.62 1.76 17.69
C ILE A 116 -15.04 2.61 18.89
N GLY A 117 -15.87 3.63 18.67
CA GLY A 117 -16.40 4.48 19.74
C GLY A 117 -17.04 5.73 19.22
N GLU A 118 -17.59 6.49 20.15
CA GLU A 118 -18.24 7.77 19.92
C GLU A 118 -17.65 8.82 20.88
N GLY A 119 -17.75 10.09 20.55
CA GLY A 119 -17.26 11.19 21.37
C GLY A 119 -17.93 12.50 21.02
N THR A 120 -17.91 13.43 21.96
CA THR A 120 -18.47 14.77 21.77
C THR A 120 -17.37 15.82 21.93
N LEU A 121 -17.29 16.77 21.00
CA LEU A 121 -16.37 17.89 21.06
C LEU A 121 -17.07 19.16 20.55
N ASN A 122 -17.11 20.22 21.36
CA ASN A 122 -17.76 21.49 21.02
C ASN A 122 -19.21 21.31 20.55
N ASP A 123 -19.99 20.57 21.33
CA ASP A 123 -21.42 20.24 21.06
C ASP A 123 -21.68 19.52 19.73
N LYS A 124 -20.62 18.92 19.12
CA LYS A 124 -20.74 18.05 17.97
C LYS A 124 -20.41 16.61 18.34
N GLU A 125 -21.23 15.71 17.87
CA GLU A 125 -21.05 14.28 18.03
C GLU A 125 -20.14 13.74 16.92
N PHE A 126 -19.21 12.85 17.30
CA PHE A 126 -18.23 12.22 16.42
C PHE A 126 -18.23 10.71 16.64
N THR A 127 -18.22 9.99 15.56
CA THR A 127 -17.95 8.55 15.55
C THR A 127 -16.48 8.30 15.23
N HIS A 128 -15.82 7.53 16.07
CA HIS A 128 -14.43 7.07 15.86
C HIS A 128 -14.45 5.79 15.04
N ILE A 129 -13.80 5.81 13.89
CA ILE A 129 -13.79 4.71 12.94
C ILE A 129 -12.37 4.27 12.71
N LYS A 130 -12.10 2.97 12.93
CA LYS A 130 -10.85 2.33 12.55
C LYS A 130 -10.96 1.84 11.12
N VAL A 131 -10.09 2.36 10.24
CA VAL A 131 -10.03 2.00 8.83
C VAL A 131 -8.84 1.08 8.60
N PHE A 132 -9.07 -0.07 8.00
CA PHE A 132 -8.03 -1.04 7.68
C PHE A 132 -7.59 -0.86 6.23
N MET A 133 -6.29 -0.69 6.04
CA MET A 133 -5.71 -0.53 4.71
C MET A 133 -5.56 -1.89 4.04
N GLY A 134 -6.08 -2.02 2.82
CA GLY A 134 -5.86 -3.22 2.02
C GLY A 134 -4.38 -3.38 1.65
N SER A 135 -3.92 -4.63 1.64
CA SER A 135 -2.50 -4.98 1.41
C SER A 135 -1.95 -4.54 0.04
N SER A 136 -2.79 -4.05 -0.88
CA SER A 136 -2.36 -3.52 -2.19
C SER A 136 -1.37 -2.34 -2.07
N ASN A 137 -1.43 -1.59 -0.99
CA ASN A 137 -0.59 -0.43 -0.73
C ASN A 137 0.59 -0.72 0.21
N TYR A 138 0.75 -1.96 0.68
CA TYR A 138 1.78 -2.34 1.61
C TYR A 138 3.16 -2.34 0.95
N ASN A 139 4.16 -1.88 1.70
CA ASN A 139 5.55 -2.10 1.37
C ASN A 139 5.99 -3.53 1.76
N SER A 140 7.24 -3.92 1.45
CA SER A 140 7.74 -5.27 1.72
C SER A 140 7.71 -5.64 3.21
N ARG A 141 7.98 -4.69 4.13
CA ARG A 141 7.96 -4.93 5.57
C ARG A 141 6.54 -5.14 6.08
N GLU A 142 5.61 -4.27 5.71
CA GLU A 142 4.19 -4.37 6.08
C GLU A 142 3.58 -5.68 5.56
N MET A 143 3.93 -6.05 4.33
CA MET A 143 3.50 -7.31 3.73
C MET A 143 4.08 -8.53 4.45
N SER A 144 5.36 -8.47 4.87
CA SER A 144 5.98 -9.54 5.64
C SER A 144 5.27 -9.75 6.98
N ILE A 145 4.91 -8.67 7.68
CA ILE A 145 4.17 -8.76 8.95
C ILE A 145 2.81 -9.43 8.75
N LEU A 146 2.07 -9.03 7.71
CA LEU A 146 0.77 -9.62 7.40
C LEU A 146 0.90 -11.11 7.06
N ILE A 147 1.88 -11.50 6.24
CA ILE A 147 2.13 -12.91 5.88
C ILE A 147 2.54 -13.72 7.11
N ASP A 148 3.45 -13.21 7.93
CA ASP A 148 3.90 -13.92 9.15
C ASP A 148 2.74 -14.19 10.11
N GLY A 149 1.88 -13.19 10.33
CA GLY A 149 0.69 -13.35 11.13
C GLY A 149 -0.28 -14.38 10.53
N THR A 150 -0.52 -14.31 9.21
CA THR A 150 -1.40 -15.25 8.52
C THR A 150 -0.86 -16.69 8.57
N LEU A 151 0.46 -16.88 8.43
CA LEU A 151 1.11 -18.19 8.57
C LEU A 151 0.99 -18.74 10.00
N SER A 152 1.10 -17.87 11.01
CA SER A 152 0.91 -18.27 12.42
C SER A 152 -0.50 -18.78 12.66
N GLU A 153 -1.52 -18.08 12.20
CA GLU A 153 -2.92 -18.51 12.28
C GLU A 153 -3.17 -19.85 11.57
N ALA A 154 -2.63 -20.00 10.34
CA ALA A 154 -2.73 -21.26 9.61
C ALA A 154 -2.11 -22.42 10.38
N LYS A 155 -0.95 -22.22 11.00
CA LYS A 155 -0.27 -23.22 11.81
C LYS A 155 -1.08 -23.60 13.05
N GLU A 156 -1.70 -22.63 13.72
CA GLU A 156 -2.58 -22.88 14.88
C GLU A 156 -3.80 -23.73 14.49
N LEU A 157 -4.29 -23.61 13.27
CA LEU A 157 -5.34 -24.42 12.69
C LEU A 157 -4.88 -25.81 12.22
N GLY A 158 -3.59 -26.15 12.38
CA GLY A 158 -3.02 -27.41 11.94
C GLY A 158 -2.79 -27.52 10.44
N ILE A 159 -2.80 -26.39 9.73
CA ILE A 159 -2.56 -26.34 8.28
C ILE A 159 -1.05 -26.40 8.04
N GLU A 160 -0.59 -27.42 7.33
CA GLU A 160 0.79 -27.50 6.87
C GLU A 160 0.98 -26.51 5.70
N VAL A 161 1.34 -25.29 6.02
CA VAL A 161 1.77 -24.29 5.05
C VAL A 161 3.28 -24.30 4.95
N MET A 162 3.81 -24.17 3.75
CA MET A 162 5.22 -24.06 3.35
C MET A 162 6.26 -24.14 4.49
N SER A 163 7.35 -24.85 4.29
CA SER A 163 8.41 -24.92 5.29
C SER A 163 8.93 -23.51 5.65
N LEU A 164 9.39 -23.34 6.90
CA LEU A 164 10.07 -22.10 7.34
C LEU A 164 11.21 -21.69 6.39
N GLN A 165 11.86 -22.67 5.74
CA GLN A 165 12.94 -22.42 4.79
C GLN A 165 12.41 -21.77 3.49
N ASP A 166 11.29 -22.23 2.96
CA ASP A 166 10.67 -21.64 1.77
C ASP A 166 10.19 -20.20 2.02
N VAL A 167 9.67 -19.95 3.21
CA VAL A 167 9.27 -18.59 3.65
C VAL A 167 10.47 -17.65 3.77
N VAL A 168 11.60 -18.14 4.30
CA VAL A 168 12.85 -17.37 4.43
C VAL A 168 13.41 -17.04 3.05
N LEU A 169 13.48 -18.01 2.14
CA LEU A 169 13.96 -17.80 0.77
C LEU A 169 13.11 -16.76 0.03
N LEU A 170 11.79 -16.86 0.11
CA LEU A 170 10.88 -15.86 -0.48
C LEU A 170 11.08 -14.46 0.12
N LYS A 171 11.31 -14.36 1.44
CA LYS A 171 11.57 -13.06 2.09
C LYS A 171 12.91 -12.44 1.73
N GLU A 172 13.92 -13.23 1.43
CA GLU A 172 15.21 -12.73 0.95
C GLU A 172 15.11 -12.14 -0.46
N GLU A 173 14.28 -12.71 -1.32
CA GLU A 173 13.98 -12.17 -2.65
C GLU A 173 13.18 -10.85 -2.59
N TRP A 174 12.51 -10.55 -1.47
CA TRP A 174 11.71 -9.34 -1.28
C TRP A 174 12.50 -8.14 -0.74
N LYS A 175 13.76 -8.35 -0.34
CA LYS A 175 14.66 -7.27 0.11
C LYS A 175 15.26 -6.50 -1.08
#